data_bba6516aa5b396d743d3465f4caaf78a
#
_entry.id   bba6516aa5b396d743d3465f4caaf78a
#
_cell.length_a   1.000
_cell.length_b   1.000
_cell.length_c   1.000
_cell.angle_alpha   90.00
_cell.angle_beta   90.00
_cell.angle_gamma   90.00
#
_symmetry.space_group_name_H-M   'P 1'
#
loop_
_entity.id
_entity.type
_entity.pdbx_description
1 polymer ?
#
loop_
_entity_poly.entity_id
_entity_poly.type
_entity_poly.pdbx_seq_one_letter_code
_entity_poly.pdbx_strand_id
1 'polypeptide(L)'
;EMQRSLVGSEMCIRDRMYAFLEKTADRMTVNNTFVHGVTLLADQRDDQLRFTKNENSKKLSMMAFLLVNVFFGIVGTFWLRTERRRSEIGLRMAIGSSRGRLGEYMYLEGLGLLAITVPILLVFVFNMAFLDKLDSYREPLSILRFLVTLSVSYLLMAGMICMGIWFPVRKAVKMAPAEALHYE
;
A
#
# COMPACT_ATOMS: atom_id res chain seq x y z
N GLU A 1 -29.68 28.79 -10.30
CA GLU A 1 -29.73 30.22 -9.86
C GLU A 1 -29.19 30.41 -8.44
N MET A 2 -29.48 29.51 -7.51
CA MET A 2 -29.01 29.59 -6.11
C MET A 2 -27.48 29.57 -5.96
N GLN A 3 -26.76 28.78 -6.75
CA GLN A 3 -25.29 28.74 -6.70
C GLN A 3 -24.61 30.03 -7.23
N ARG A 4 -25.19 30.69 -8.24
CA ARG A 4 -24.65 31.97 -8.74
C ARG A 4 -24.82 33.10 -7.75
N SER A 5 -25.90 33.10 -6.95
CA SER A 5 -26.14 34.09 -5.90
C SER A 5 -25.16 33.93 -4.74
N LEU A 6 -24.82 32.69 -4.34
CA LEU A 6 -23.84 32.43 -3.28
C LEU A 6 -22.42 32.86 -3.67
N VAL A 7 -21.97 32.55 -4.88
CA VAL A 7 -20.65 32.98 -5.41
C VAL A 7 -20.52 34.51 -5.43
N GLY A 8 -21.57 35.25 -5.81
CA GLY A 8 -21.56 36.71 -5.79
C GLY A 8 -21.48 37.27 -4.37
N SER A 9 -22.15 36.67 -3.39
CA SER A 9 -22.12 37.09 -1.98
C SER A 9 -20.76 36.84 -1.32
N GLU A 10 -20.12 35.73 -1.58
CA GLU A 10 -18.79 35.39 -1.08
C GLU A 10 -17.72 36.33 -1.62
N MET A 11 -17.81 36.70 -2.91
CA MET A 11 -16.91 37.65 -3.54
C MET A 11 -17.03 39.05 -2.92
N CYS A 12 -18.25 39.52 -2.65
CA CYS A 12 -18.50 40.77 -1.98
C CYS A 12 -18.02 40.81 -0.52
N ILE A 13 -18.08 39.68 0.20
CA ILE A 13 -17.58 39.59 1.57
C ILE A 13 -16.05 39.64 1.56
N ARG A 14 -15.40 38.98 0.63
CA ARG A 14 -13.95 38.97 0.46
C ARG A 14 -13.41 40.36 0.16
N ASP A 15 -13.99 41.04 -0.80
CA ASP A 15 -13.56 42.38 -1.20
C ASP A 15 -13.70 43.39 -0.05
N ARG A 16 -14.81 43.34 0.70
CA ARG A 16 -15.00 44.19 1.89
C ARG A 16 -13.99 43.90 2.99
N MET A 17 -13.62 42.65 3.14
CA MET A 17 -12.66 42.24 4.17
C MET A 17 -11.24 42.69 3.82
N TYR A 18 -10.83 42.63 2.56
CA TYR A 18 -9.55 43.18 2.11
C TYR A 18 -9.50 44.70 2.25
N ALA A 19 -10.55 45.41 1.87
CA ALA A 19 -10.65 46.87 2.06
C ALA A 19 -10.62 47.27 3.55
N PHE A 20 -11.21 46.48 4.42
CA PHE A 20 -11.14 46.68 5.87
C PHE A 20 -9.73 46.48 6.43
N LEU A 21 -9.04 45.41 5.96
CA LEU A 21 -7.67 45.11 6.38
C LEU A 21 -6.71 46.20 5.94
N GLU A 22 -6.80 46.68 4.69
CA GLU A 22 -5.97 47.76 4.17
C GLU A 22 -6.14 49.05 4.96
N LYS A 23 -7.38 49.36 5.35
CA LYS A 23 -7.69 50.54 6.15
C LYS A 23 -7.26 50.44 7.62
N THR A 24 -7.11 49.25 8.14
CA THR A 24 -6.89 49.00 9.58
C THR A 24 -5.51 48.35 9.84
N ALA A 25 -4.72 48.12 8.82
CA ALA A 25 -3.41 47.41 8.91
C ALA A 25 -2.49 48.05 9.96
N ASP A 26 -2.40 49.37 10.00
CA ASP A 26 -1.53 50.09 10.96
C ASP A 26 -1.98 49.95 12.42
N ARG A 27 -3.28 49.70 12.65
CA ARG A 27 -3.84 49.51 13.98
C ARG A 27 -3.78 48.05 14.47
N MET A 28 -3.53 47.09 13.57
CA MET A 28 -3.44 45.68 13.86
C MET A 28 -2.02 45.17 14.15
N THR A 29 -1.02 46.08 14.05
CA THR A 29 0.35 45.78 14.46
C THR A 29 0.49 45.94 15.96
N VAL A 30 0.61 44.85 16.70
CA VAL A 30 0.85 44.81 18.15
C VAL A 30 2.10 43.98 18.41
N ASN A 31 3.06 44.56 19.11
CA ASN A 31 4.29 43.87 19.53
C ASN A 31 5.03 43.12 18.40
N ASN A 32 5.24 43.77 17.28
CA ASN A 32 5.91 43.17 16.11
C ASN A 32 5.13 41.99 15.45
N THR A 33 3.89 41.77 15.82
CA THR A 33 2.99 40.84 15.13
C THR A 33 2.07 41.63 14.23
N PHE A 34 1.96 41.22 12.98
CA PHE A 34 1.10 41.86 11.98
C PHE A 34 0.22 40.80 11.31
N VAL A 35 -0.96 41.21 10.88
CA VAL A 35 -1.88 40.34 10.14
C VAL A 35 -1.39 40.27 8.70
N HIS A 36 -0.83 39.14 8.32
CA HIS A 36 -0.24 38.92 6.98
C HIS A 36 -1.31 38.67 5.89
N GLY A 37 -2.47 38.17 6.29
CA GLY A 37 -3.56 37.89 5.35
C GLY A 37 -4.78 37.34 6.06
N VAL A 38 -5.92 37.48 5.41
CA VAL A 38 -7.18 36.88 5.87
C VAL A 38 -7.70 36.00 4.75
N THR A 39 -7.91 34.73 5.05
CA THR A 39 -8.48 33.76 4.14
C THR A 39 -9.86 33.33 4.65
N LEU A 40 -10.80 33.13 3.73
CA LEU A 40 -12.09 32.55 4.09
C LEU A 40 -11.86 31.13 4.62
N LEU A 41 -12.58 30.79 5.69
CA LEU A 41 -12.49 29.46 6.30
C LEU A 41 -12.87 28.34 5.31
N ALA A 42 -13.77 28.64 4.34
CA ALA A 42 -14.14 27.75 3.28
C ALA A 42 -12.96 27.48 2.31
N ASP A 43 -12.23 28.52 1.89
CA ASP A 43 -11.07 28.38 1.02
C ASP A 43 -9.95 27.59 1.71
N GLN A 44 -9.71 27.88 2.99
CA GLN A 44 -8.71 27.15 3.79
C GLN A 44 -9.07 25.66 3.95
N ARG A 45 -10.36 25.35 4.11
CA ARG A 45 -10.85 23.96 4.16
C ARG A 45 -10.64 23.25 2.83
N ASP A 46 -10.96 23.91 1.72
CA ASP A 46 -10.81 23.33 0.39
C ASP A 46 -9.33 23.09 0.04
N ASP A 47 -8.46 24.01 0.41
CA ASP A 47 -7.02 23.84 0.24
C ASP A 47 -6.46 22.69 1.08
N GLN A 48 -6.91 22.55 2.33
CA GLN A 48 -6.56 21.41 3.19
C GLN A 48 -7.06 20.08 2.59
N LEU A 49 -8.28 20.04 2.07
CA LEU A 49 -8.82 18.84 1.42
C LEU A 49 -8.05 18.50 0.14
N ARG A 50 -7.72 19.47 -0.68
CA ARG A 50 -6.91 19.28 -1.89
C ARG A 50 -5.51 18.80 -1.55
N PHE A 51 -4.87 19.41 -0.55
CA PHE A 51 -3.56 19.00 -0.08
C PHE A 51 -3.58 17.54 0.42
N THR A 52 -4.53 17.19 1.29
CA THR A 52 -4.69 15.82 1.81
C THR A 52 -4.97 14.81 0.70
N LYS A 53 -5.82 15.16 -0.28
CA LYS A 53 -6.12 14.30 -1.43
C LYS A 53 -4.89 14.08 -2.30
N ASN A 54 -4.11 15.13 -2.54
CA ASN A 54 -2.89 15.05 -3.34
C ASN A 54 -1.81 14.20 -2.64
N GLU A 55 -1.62 14.38 -1.34
CA GLU A 55 -0.71 13.56 -0.53
C GLU A 55 -1.13 12.08 -0.51
N ASN A 56 -2.42 11.80 -0.36
CA ASN A 56 -2.93 10.43 -0.39
C ASN A 56 -2.76 9.80 -1.78
N SER A 57 -2.95 10.57 -2.86
CA SER A 57 -2.73 10.10 -4.23
C SER A 57 -1.25 9.74 -4.48
N LYS A 58 -0.32 10.57 -4.00
CA LYS A 58 1.13 10.28 -4.09
C LYS A 58 1.48 9.01 -3.32
N LYS A 59 0.98 8.86 -2.08
CA LYS A 59 1.21 7.66 -1.26
C LYS A 59 0.64 6.41 -1.92
N LEU A 60 -0.56 6.50 -2.50
CA LEU A 60 -1.19 5.39 -3.22
C LEU A 60 -0.39 4.98 -4.46
N SER A 61 0.09 5.94 -5.24
CA SER A 61 0.94 5.69 -6.40
C SER A 61 2.25 5.00 -6.01
N MET A 62 2.89 5.46 -4.94
CA MET A 62 4.11 4.84 -4.42
C MET A 62 3.86 3.40 -3.93
N MET A 63 2.75 3.17 -3.20
CA MET A 63 2.34 1.82 -2.79
C MET A 63 2.10 0.90 -3.98
N ALA A 64 1.37 1.37 -4.99
CA ALA A 64 1.09 0.59 -6.19
C ALA A 64 2.39 0.20 -6.91
N PHE A 65 3.33 1.12 -7.05
CA PHE A 65 4.64 0.85 -7.63
C PHE A 65 5.41 -0.22 -6.84
N LEU A 66 5.44 -0.11 -5.51
CA LEU A 66 6.10 -1.10 -4.65
C LEU A 66 5.43 -2.48 -4.76
N LEU A 67 4.09 -2.54 -4.79
CA LEU A 67 3.36 -3.81 -4.95
C LEU A 67 3.70 -4.50 -6.29
N VAL A 68 3.77 -3.73 -7.38
CA VAL A 68 4.16 -4.26 -8.69
C VAL A 68 5.60 -4.81 -8.65
N ASN A 69 6.54 -4.10 -8.03
CA ASN A 69 7.91 -4.59 -7.85
C ASN A 69 7.99 -5.88 -7.05
N VAL A 70 7.28 -5.95 -5.92
CA VAL A 70 7.21 -7.16 -5.08
C VAL A 70 6.61 -8.32 -5.87
N PHE A 71 5.54 -8.09 -6.62
CA PHE A 71 4.90 -9.10 -7.46
C PHE A 71 5.87 -9.70 -8.49
N PHE A 72 6.59 -8.86 -9.25
CA PHE A 72 7.59 -9.34 -10.20
C PHE A 72 8.75 -10.07 -9.52
N GLY A 73 9.18 -9.61 -8.34
CA GLY A 73 10.17 -10.30 -7.52
C GLY A 73 9.74 -11.71 -7.14
N ILE A 74 8.49 -11.88 -6.71
CA ILE A 74 7.89 -13.18 -6.37
C ILE A 74 7.86 -14.08 -7.61
N VAL A 75 7.30 -13.59 -8.73
CA VAL A 75 7.23 -14.35 -9.99
C VAL A 75 8.60 -14.80 -10.44
N GLY A 76 9.59 -13.89 -10.46
CA GLY A 76 10.96 -14.20 -10.87
C GLY A 76 11.64 -15.25 -9.99
N THR A 77 11.49 -15.11 -8.67
CA THR A 77 12.07 -16.04 -7.70
C THR A 77 11.48 -17.45 -7.84
N PHE A 78 10.16 -17.55 -7.93
CA PHE A 78 9.50 -18.86 -8.11
C PHE A 78 9.76 -19.46 -9.49
N TRP A 79 9.87 -18.65 -10.53
CA TRP A 79 10.27 -19.10 -11.86
C TRP A 79 11.64 -19.78 -11.84
N LEU A 80 12.66 -19.07 -11.32
CA LEU A 80 14.02 -19.60 -11.22
C LEU A 80 14.09 -20.84 -10.35
N ARG A 81 13.36 -20.87 -9.23
CA ARG A 81 13.31 -22.00 -8.32
C ARG A 81 12.69 -23.24 -8.98
N THR A 82 11.61 -23.05 -9.74
CA THR A 82 10.94 -24.12 -10.49
C THR A 82 11.82 -24.65 -11.60
N GLU A 83 12.52 -23.77 -12.30
CA GLU A 83 13.44 -24.17 -13.37
C GLU A 83 14.62 -25.01 -12.84
N ARG A 84 15.22 -24.61 -11.71
CA ARG A 84 16.32 -25.35 -11.07
C ARG A 84 15.90 -26.73 -10.53
N ARG A 85 14.63 -26.90 -10.18
CA ARG A 85 14.10 -28.17 -9.62
C ARG A 85 13.35 -29.00 -10.66
N ARG A 86 13.51 -28.72 -11.95
CA ARG A 86 12.80 -29.42 -13.02
C ARG A 86 13.04 -30.92 -12.99
N SER A 87 14.29 -31.36 -12.83
CA SER A 87 14.65 -32.80 -12.78
C SER A 87 14.03 -33.49 -11.56
N GLU A 88 14.04 -32.84 -10.38
CA GLU A 88 13.40 -33.37 -9.16
C GLU A 88 11.88 -33.52 -9.34
N ILE A 89 11.25 -32.52 -9.96
CA ILE A 89 9.82 -32.52 -10.27
C ILE A 89 9.48 -33.65 -11.24
N GLY A 90 10.30 -33.83 -12.30
CA GLY A 90 10.16 -34.91 -13.28
C GLY A 90 10.30 -36.29 -12.64
N LEU A 91 11.28 -36.47 -11.76
CA LEU A 91 11.50 -37.71 -11.02
C LEU A 91 10.30 -38.07 -10.12
N ARG A 92 9.77 -37.09 -9.37
CA ARG A 92 8.59 -37.30 -8.53
C ARG A 92 7.35 -37.68 -9.34
N MET A 93 7.18 -37.10 -10.54
CA MET A 93 6.10 -37.49 -11.44
C MET A 93 6.30 -38.91 -12.00
N ALA A 94 7.54 -39.31 -12.32
CA ALA A 94 7.85 -40.65 -12.79
C ALA A 94 7.59 -41.74 -11.75
N ILE A 95 7.79 -41.43 -10.45
CA ILE A 95 7.52 -42.33 -9.30
C ILE A 95 6.01 -42.38 -8.97
N GLY A 96 5.15 -41.61 -9.68
CA GLY A 96 3.70 -41.69 -9.51
C GLY A 96 3.09 -40.55 -8.66
N SER A 97 3.82 -39.49 -8.37
CA SER A 97 3.24 -38.29 -7.73
C SER A 97 2.20 -37.65 -8.62
N SER A 98 1.00 -37.40 -8.08
CA SER A 98 -0.04 -36.70 -8.84
C SER A 98 0.34 -35.24 -9.08
N ARG A 99 -0.02 -34.74 -10.25
CA ARG A 99 0.20 -33.33 -10.65
C ARG A 99 -0.37 -32.32 -9.67
N GLY A 100 -1.51 -32.64 -9.03
CA GLY A 100 -2.15 -31.80 -8.02
C GLY A 100 -1.31 -31.65 -6.76
N ARG A 101 -0.82 -32.78 -6.19
CA ARG A 101 0.02 -32.76 -4.99
C ARG A 101 1.30 -31.96 -5.17
N LEU A 102 1.88 -32.01 -6.36
CA LEU A 102 3.08 -31.24 -6.66
C LEU A 102 2.80 -29.73 -6.66
N GLY A 103 1.67 -29.33 -7.24
CA GLY A 103 1.21 -27.94 -7.20
C GLY A 103 0.95 -27.47 -5.76
N GLU A 104 0.20 -28.24 -4.98
CA GLU A 104 -0.08 -27.94 -3.55
C GLU A 104 1.21 -27.74 -2.74
N TYR A 105 2.21 -28.59 -2.94
CA TYR A 105 3.51 -28.46 -2.28
C TYR A 105 4.17 -27.12 -2.57
N MET A 106 4.16 -26.65 -3.83
CA MET A 106 4.75 -25.38 -4.21
C MET A 106 3.99 -24.18 -3.61
N TYR A 107 2.65 -24.26 -3.53
CA TYR A 107 1.85 -23.24 -2.85
C TYR A 107 2.12 -23.22 -1.34
N LEU A 108 2.20 -24.39 -0.70
CA LEU A 108 2.54 -24.49 0.72
C LEU A 108 3.93 -23.95 1.02
N GLU A 109 4.91 -24.19 0.14
CA GLU A 109 6.25 -23.58 0.27
C GLU A 109 6.19 -22.06 0.22
N GLY A 110 5.45 -21.47 -0.72
CA GLY A 110 5.28 -20.03 -0.85
C GLY A 110 4.53 -19.39 0.34
N LEU A 111 3.44 -20.00 0.75
CA LEU A 111 2.66 -19.55 1.92
C LEU A 111 3.41 -19.76 3.24
N GLY A 112 4.21 -20.82 3.33
CA GLY A 112 5.08 -21.09 4.48
C GLY A 112 6.12 -19.98 4.68
N LEU A 113 6.73 -19.50 3.60
CA LEU A 113 7.63 -18.34 3.67
C LEU A 113 6.90 -17.10 4.17
N LEU A 114 5.66 -16.86 3.73
CA LEU A 114 4.84 -15.77 4.24
C LEU A 114 4.56 -15.94 5.75
N ALA A 115 4.25 -17.15 6.21
CA ALA A 115 4.01 -17.43 7.62
C ALA A 115 5.23 -17.12 8.51
N ILE A 116 6.44 -17.38 8.04
CA ILE A 116 7.69 -17.07 8.75
C ILE A 116 7.88 -15.56 8.95
N THR A 117 7.31 -14.72 8.10
CA THR A 117 7.40 -13.26 8.25
C THR A 117 6.54 -12.71 9.38
N VAL A 118 5.51 -13.46 9.85
CA VAL A 118 4.60 -13.03 10.93
C VAL A 118 5.33 -12.68 12.23
N PRO A 119 6.17 -13.57 12.81
CA PRO A 119 6.86 -13.26 14.05
C PRO A 119 7.82 -12.07 13.91
N ILE A 120 8.49 -11.93 12.76
CA ILE A 120 9.39 -10.81 12.49
C ILE A 120 8.61 -9.49 12.46
N LEU A 121 7.46 -9.48 11.80
CA LEU A 121 6.57 -8.34 11.77
C LEU A 121 6.06 -7.97 13.17
N LEU A 122 5.64 -8.96 13.97
CA LEU A 122 5.16 -8.74 15.33
C LEU A 122 6.25 -8.11 16.22
N VAL A 123 7.49 -8.60 16.13
CA VAL A 123 8.63 -8.00 16.85
C VAL A 123 8.86 -6.55 16.40
N PHE A 124 8.79 -6.27 15.10
CA PHE A 124 8.96 -4.93 14.57
C PHE A 124 7.87 -3.99 15.07
N VAL A 125 6.61 -4.40 15.00
CA VAL A 125 5.47 -3.61 15.46
C VAL A 125 5.53 -3.36 16.96
N PHE A 126 5.90 -4.39 17.76
CA PHE A 126 6.09 -4.25 19.20
C PHE A 126 7.19 -3.22 19.53
N ASN A 127 8.32 -3.27 18.83
CA ASN A 127 9.38 -2.27 18.99
C ASN A 127 8.92 -0.86 18.63
N MET A 128 8.15 -0.70 17.54
CA MET A 128 7.60 0.60 17.14
C MET A 128 6.61 1.15 18.17
N ALA A 129 5.76 0.28 18.74
CA ALA A 129 4.83 0.65 19.79
C ALA A 129 5.57 1.06 21.09
N PHE A 130 6.61 0.29 21.46
CA PHE A 130 7.40 0.57 22.67
C PHE A 130 8.21 1.87 22.57
N LEU A 131 8.67 2.23 21.38
CA LEU A 131 9.43 3.46 21.14
C LEU A 131 8.53 4.71 21.02
N ASP A 132 7.26 4.59 21.30
CA ASP A 132 6.25 5.67 21.25
C ASP A 132 6.17 6.43 19.89
N LYS A 133 6.75 5.82 18.85
CA LYS A 133 6.76 6.41 17.51
C LYS A 133 5.41 6.32 16.80
N LEU A 134 4.52 5.49 17.29
CA LEU A 134 3.17 5.35 16.76
C LEU A 134 2.23 6.45 17.27
N ASP A 135 2.52 7.06 18.41
CA ASP A 135 1.70 8.14 18.99
C ASP A 135 1.87 9.48 18.24
N SER A 136 2.91 9.59 17.42
CA SER A 136 3.13 10.75 16.52
C SER A 136 2.15 10.80 15.33
N TYR A 137 1.43 9.74 15.08
CA TYR A 137 0.35 9.71 14.11
C TYR A 137 -0.96 10.04 14.83
N ARG A 138 -1.59 11.11 14.43
CA ARG A 138 -2.79 11.83 14.84
C ARG A 138 -4.02 10.98 15.27
N GLU A 139 -3.93 9.67 15.32
CA GLU A 139 -5.03 8.77 15.63
C GLU A 139 -4.63 7.72 16.67
N PRO A 140 -5.42 7.54 17.75
CA PRO A 140 -5.13 6.54 18.76
C PRO A 140 -5.08 5.14 18.14
N LEU A 141 -4.05 4.37 18.51
CA LEU A 141 -3.92 2.98 18.14
C LEU A 141 -5.10 2.16 18.63
N SER A 142 -6.02 1.85 17.74
CA SER A 142 -7.07 0.87 18.01
C SER A 142 -6.58 -0.51 17.63
N ILE A 143 -6.59 -1.45 18.59
CA ILE A 143 -6.24 -2.87 18.34
C ILE A 143 -7.04 -3.44 17.18
N LEU A 144 -8.31 -3.05 17.05
CA LEU A 144 -9.18 -3.48 15.96
C LEU A 144 -8.66 -2.99 14.60
N ARG A 145 -8.30 -1.71 14.47
CA ARG A 145 -7.72 -1.15 13.23
C ARG A 145 -6.44 -1.88 12.86
N PHE A 146 -5.58 -2.12 13.83
CA PHE A 146 -4.33 -2.85 13.62
C PHE A 146 -4.57 -4.25 13.09
N LEU A 147 -5.46 -5.03 13.71
CA LEU A 147 -5.80 -6.38 13.27
C LEU A 147 -6.42 -6.41 11.87
N VAL A 148 -7.31 -5.48 11.56
CA VAL A 148 -7.92 -5.37 10.21
C VAL A 148 -6.86 -5.06 9.17
N THR A 149 -6.00 -4.06 9.42
CA THR A 149 -4.93 -3.67 8.47
C THR A 149 -3.95 -4.82 8.26
N LEU A 150 -3.57 -5.52 9.33
CA LEU A 150 -2.70 -6.69 9.27
C LEU A 150 -3.33 -7.79 8.43
N SER A 151 -4.59 -8.13 8.69
CA SER A 151 -5.32 -9.18 7.96
C SER A 151 -5.44 -8.86 6.47
N VAL A 152 -5.81 -7.62 6.13
CA VAL A 152 -5.92 -7.17 4.74
C VAL A 152 -4.57 -7.23 4.03
N SER A 153 -3.49 -6.78 4.69
CA SER A 153 -2.14 -6.85 4.12
C SER A 153 -1.69 -8.29 3.86
N TYR A 154 -1.92 -9.20 4.81
CA TYR A 154 -1.59 -10.62 4.64
C TYR A 154 -2.42 -11.30 3.55
N LEU A 155 -3.72 -11.02 3.46
CA LEU A 155 -4.56 -11.52 2.38
C LEU A 155 -4.08 -11.05 1.00
N LEU A 156 -3.71 -9.78 0.90
CA LEU A 156 -3.18 -9.20 -0.34
C LEU A 156 -1.85 -9.87 -0.73
N MET A 157 -0.92 -10.04 0.21
CA MET A 157 0.36 -10.72 -0.01
C MET A 157 0.17 -12.20 -0.39
N ALA A 158 -0.71 -12.92 0.31
CA ALA A 158 -1.05 -14.30 -0.02
C ALA A 158 -1.65 -14.41 -1.43
N GLY A 159 -2.53 -13.50 -1.80
CA GLY A 159 -3.10 -13.41 -3.16
C GLY A 159 -2.02 -13.20 -4.23
N MET A 160 -1.07 -12.28 -3.99
CA MET A 160 0.05 -12.04 -4.90
C MET A 160 0.96 -13.29 -5.03
N ILE A 161 1.25 -13.97 -3.92
CA ILE A 161 2.03 -15.22 -3.93
C ILE A 161 1.30 -16.29 -4.74
N CYS A 162 0.00 -16.48 -4.50
CA CYS A 162 -0.80 -17.46 -5.25
C CYS A 162 -0.81 -17.16 -6.76
N MET A 163 -1.00 -15.91 -7.15
CA MET A 163 -0.96 -15.51 -8.56
C MET A 163 0.44 -15.67 -9.15
N GLY A 164 1.48 -15.28 -8.42
CA GLY A 164 2.86 -15.37 -8.87
C GLY A 164 3.35 -16.80 -9.07
N ILE A 165 2.91 -17.72 -8.21
CA ILE A 165 3.25 -19.16 -8.31
C ILE A 165 2.41 -19.87 -9.38
N TRP A 166 1.19 -19.41 -9.64
CA TRP A 166 0.25 -20.07 -10.53
C TRP A 166 0.82 -20.34 -11.93
N PHE A 167 1.49 -19.37 -12.53
CA PHE A 167 2.05 -19.49 -13.87
C PHE A 167 3.21 -20.52 -13.94
N PRO A 168 4.27 -20.42 -13.11
CA PRO A 168 5.36 -21.38 -13.14
C PRO A 168 4.93 -22.80 -12.77
N VAL A 169 4.03 -22.96 -11.81
CA VAL A 169 3.49 -24.26 -11.41
C VAL A 169 2.71 -24.91 -12.57
N ARG A 170 1.83 -24.19 -13.22
CA ARG A 170 1.09 -24.73 -14.38
C ARG A 170 2.02 -25.17 -15.49
N LYS A 171 3.10 -24.45 -15.75
CA LYS A 171 4.09 -24.81 -16.75
C LYS A 171 4.84 -26.09 -16.33
N ALA A 172 5.32 -26.15 -15.08
CA ALA A 172 6.06 -27.30 -14.56
C ALA A 172 5.23 -28.60 -14.56
N VAL A 173 3.98 -28.51 -14.14
CA VAL A 173 3.07 -29.67 -14.03
C VAL A 173 2.59 -30.18 -15.40
N LYS A 174 2.62 -29.35 -16.44
CA LYS A 174 2.23 -29.75 -17.81
C LYS A 174 3.34 -30.44 -18.60
N MET A 175 4.59 -30.36 -18.15
CA MET A 175 5.72 -31.01 -18.82
C MET A 175 5.59 -32.55 -18.78
N ALA A 176 5.98 -33.20 -19.89
CA ALA A 176 6.05 -34.64 -19.91
C ALA A 176 7.24 -35.12 -19.06
N PRO A 177 7.12 -36.21 -18.27
CA PRO A 177 8.20 -36.71 -17.44
C PRO A 177 9.48 -37.05 -18.22
N ALA A 178 9.32 -37.50 -19.47
CA ALA A 178 10.44 -37.83 -20.40
C ALA A 178 11.22 -36.55 -20.79
N GLU A 179 10.56 -35.44 -20.98
CA GLU A 179 11.17 -34.17 -21.35
C GLU A 179 11.95 -33.53 -20.17
N ALA A 180 11.46 -33.74 -18.94
CA ALA A 180 12.11 -33.26 -17.73
C ALA A 180 13.44 -34.01 -17.41
N LEU A 181 13.57 -35.27 -17.84
CA LEU A 181 14.78 -36.10 -17.66
C LEU A 181 15.82 -35.91 -18.76
N HIS A 182 15.46 -35.36 -19.90
CA HIS A 182 16.38 -35.19 -21.07
C HIS A 182 17.08 -33.82 -21.06
N TYR A 183 16.91 -33.02 -20.03
CA TYR A 183 17.41 -31.63 -19.90
C TYR A 183 18.72 -31.55 -19.09
N GLU A 184 19.63 -32.58 -19.22
CA GLU A 184 21.03 -32.49 -18.77
C GLU A 184 21.96 -32.15 -19.92
#